data_eb4771ee793164d96f12b17c5d2a2089
#
_entry.id   eb4771ee793164d96f12b17c5d2a2089
#
_cell.length_a   1.000
_cell.length_b   1.000
_cell.length_c   1.000
_cell.angle_alpha   90.00
_cell.angle_beta   90.00
_cell.angle_gamma   90.00
#
_symmetry.space_group_name_H-M   'P 1'
#
loop_
_entity.id
_entity.type
_entity.pdbx_description
1 polymer ?
#
loop_
_entity_poly.entity_id
_entity_poly.type
_entity_poly.pdbx_seq_one_letter_code
_entity_poly.pdbx_strand_id
1 'polypeptide(L)'
;MKRAGMVMQDVNYQLFAESVAEECVFGVKHPDLALAEKTLAQLGLSSLRDRHPGALSGGQKQRLAAAAAIVGGKELLVFDEPTSGLDYDSMARLAAQIRRLAEAGRVIFIVTHDYEFICRTCSRALHLDGGKLRNDLPVTAENLSEIRAILGVR
;
A
#
# COMPACT_ATOMS: atom_id res chain seq x y z
N MET A 1 7.56 18.26 -10.17
CA MET A 1 7.02 16.91 -9.90
C MET A 1 6.43 16.87 -8.50
N LYS A 2 5.22 16.31 -8.32
CA LYS A 2 4.67 16.11 -6.98
C LYS A 2 5.49 15.02 -6.27
N ARG A 3 5.99 15.32 -5.08
CA ARG A 3 6.85 14.41 -4.28
C ARG A 3 6.05 13.34 -3.54
N ALA A 4 4.73 13.53 -3.40
CA ALA A 4 3.84 12.63 -2.67
C ALA A 4 2.89 11.89 -3.60
N GLY A 5 2.53 10.68 -3.22
CA GLY A 5 1.49 9.84 -3.82
C GLY A 5 0.57 9.28 -2.75
N MET A 6 -0.68 8.97 -3.11
CA MET A 6 -1.67 8.38 -2.23
C MET A 6 -2.37 7.22 -2.92
N VAL A 7 -2.56 6.14 -2.20
CA VAL A 7 -3.46 5.04 -2.55
C VAL A 7 -4.69 5.16 -1.65
N MET A 8 -5.83 5.41 -2.26
CA MET A 8 -7.10 5.63 -1.56
C MET A 8 -7.76 4.31 -1.19
N GLN A 9 -8.61 4.32 -0.18
CA GLN A 9 -9.41 3.16 0.22
C GLN A 9 -10.28 2.64 -0.94
N ASP A 10 -10.97 3.52 -1.65
CA ASP A 10 -11.68 3.14 -2.89
C ASP A 10 -10.80 3.43 -4.11
N VAL A 11 -10.10 2.40 -4.55
CA VAL A 11 -9.18 2.47 -5.69
C VAL A 11 -9.87 2.59 -7.04
N ASN A 12 -11.21 2.41 -7.13
CA ASN A 12 -11.94 2.56 -8.39
C ASN A 12 -11.83 4.00 -8.95
N TYR A 13 -11.62 4.98 -8.10
CA TYR A 13 -11.41 6.38 -8.50
C TYR A 13 -9.97 6.71 -8.92
N GLN A 14 -9.08 5.72 -8.94
CA GLN A 14 -7.65 5.92 -9.25
C GLN A 14 -7.14 5.11 -10.44
N LEU A 15 -7.97 4.23 -11.02
CA LEU A 15 -7.59 3.32 -12.11
C LEU A 15 -8.26 3.78 -13.42
N PHE A 16 -7.47 4.24 -14.39
CA PHE A 16 -7.94 4.91 -15.59
C PHE A 16 -7.43 4.32 -16.90
N ALA A 17 -6.37 3.50 -16.88
CA ALA A 17 -5.74 2.98 -18.09
C ALA A 17 -6.52 1.81 -18.71
N GLU A 18 -6.18 1.46 -19.95
CA GLU A 18 -6.81 0.36 -20.71
C GLU A 18 -6.31 -1.02 -20.26
N SER A 19 -5.14 -1.08 -19.64
CA SER A 19 -4.57 -2.34 -19.16
C SER A 19 -3.87 -2.18 -17.80
N VAL A 20 -3.69 -3.30 -17.09
CA VAL A 20 -2.92 -3.37 -15.84
C VAL A 20 -1.47 -2.88 -16.04
N ALA A 21 -0.85 -3.24 -17.16
CA ALA A 21 0.52 -2.82 -17.45
C ALA A 21 0.61 -1.31 -17.66
N GLU A 22 -0.32 -0.72 -18.40
CA GLU A 22 -0.38 0.72 -18.62
C GLU A 22 -0.72 1.48 -17.34
N GLU A 23 -1.63 0.96 -16.52
CA GLU A 23 -1.98 1.57 -15.23
C GLU A 23 -0.76 1.66 -14.30
N CYS A 24 0.07 0.61 -14.29
CA CYS A 24 1.26 0.56 -13.44
C CYS A 24 2.24 1.71 -13.72
N VAL A 25 2.26 2.24 -14.93
CA VAL A 25 3.14 3.35 -15.37
C VAL A 25 2.38 4.64 -15.66
N PHE A 26 1.07 4.68 -15.38
CA PHE A 26 0.22 5.80 -15.71
C PHE A 26 0.71 7.11 -15.10
N GLY A 27 0.84 8.15 -15.92
CA GLY A 27 1.32 9.47 -15.50
C GLY A 27 2.82 9.57 -15.20
N VAL A 28 3.61 8.54 -15.46
CA VAL A 28 5.07 8.54 -15.34
C VAL A 28 5.70 8.93 -16.67
N LYS A 29 6.45 10.04 -16.71
CA LYS A 29 7.03 10.55 -17.98
C LYS A 29 8.07 9.62 -18.62
N HIS A 30 8.89 8.99 -17.79
CA HIS A 30 9.96 8.07 -18.22
C HIS A 30 9.89 6.84 -17.30
N PRO A 31 8.95 5.90 -17.58
CA PRO A 31 8.75 4.75 -16.70
C PRO A 31 9.91 3.75 -16.84
N ASP A 32 10.35 3.23 -15.70
CA ASP A 32 11.16 2.03 -15.66
C ASP A 32 10.26 0.80 -15.86
N LEU A 33 10.20 0.30 -17.10
CA LEU A 33 9.36 -0.83 -17.45
C LEU A 33 9.82 -2.13 -16.75
N ALA A 34 11.12 -2.27 -16.48
CA ALA A 34 11.63 -3.43 -15.75
C ALA A 34 11.17 -3.41 -14.29
N LEU A 35 11.18 -2.24 -13.66
CA LEU A 35 10.60 -2.04 -12.32
C LEU A 35 9.09 -2.33 -12.32
N ALA A 36 8.36 -1.87 -13.33
CA ALA A 36 6.93 -2.10 -13.45
C ALA A 36 6.61 -3.60 -13.53
N GLU A 37 7.25 -4.33 -14.44
CA GLU A 37 7.07 -5.78 -14.58
C GLU A 37 7.44 -6.54 -13.30
N LYS A 38 8.56 -6.19 -12.67
CA LYS A 38 8.99 -6.75 -11.40
C LYS A 38 7.96 -6.51 -10.29
N THR A 39 7.41 -5.29 -10.22
CA THR A 39 6.42 -4.92 -9.21
C THR A 39 5.11 -5.69 -9.42
N LEU A 40 4.63 -5.79 -10.66
CA LEU A 40 3.46 -6.60 -11.01
C LEU A 40 3.65 -8.07 -10.62
N ALA A 41 4.82 -8.64 -10.91
CA ALA A 41 5.15 -10.02 -10.53
C ALA A 41 5.14 -10.20 -9.00
N GLN A 42 5.75 -9.30 -8.25
CA GLN A 42 5.82 -9.36 -6.79
C GLN A 42 4.46 -9.23 -6.12
N LEU A 43 3.53 -8.49 -6.75
CA LEU A 43 2.16 -8.34 -6.28
C LEU A 43 1.19 -9.37 -6.87
N GLY A 44 1.68 -10.35 -7.65
CA GLY A 44 0.88 -11.43 -8.22
C GLY A 44 -0.09 -10.97 -9.31
N LEU A 45 0.32 -10.02 -10.13
CA LEU A 45 -0.51 -9.41 -11.19
C LEU A 45 -0.01 -9.72 -12.61
N SER A 46 1.13 -10.41 -12.80
CA SER A 46 1.73 -10.64 -14.11
C SER A 46 0.80 -11.30 -15.11
N SER A 47 0.00 -12.30 -14.68
CA SER A 47 -0.96 -12.99 -15.54
C SER A 47 -2.17 -12.14 -15.94
N LEU A 48 -2.31 -10.97 -15.35
CA LEU A 48 -3.42 -10.04 -15.57
C LEU A 48 -2.98 -8.79 -16.33
N ARG A 49 -1.71 -8.70 -16.75
CA ARG A 49 -1.08 -7.51 -17.31
C ARG A 49 -1.85 -6.84 -18.44
N ASP A 50 -2.47 -7.65 -19.30
CA ASP A 50 -3.19 -7.19 -20.50
C ASP A 50 -4.71 -7.04 -20.23
N ARG A 51 -5.17 -7.27 -19.00
CA ARG A 51 -6.57 -7.07 -18.63
C ARG A 51 -6.87 -5.62 -18.32
N HIS A 52 -8.08 -5.19 -18.67
CA HIS A 52 -8.60 -3.89 -18.26
C HIS A 52 -8.79 -3.86 -16.72
N PRO A 53 -8.36 -2.79 -16.01
CA PRO A 53 -8.48 -2.68 -14.55
C PRO A 53 -9.91 -2.88 -14.03
N GLY A 54 -10.92 -2.45 -14.79
CA GLY A 54 -12.32 -2.66 -14.46
C GLY A 54 -12.73 -4.13 -14.30
N ALA A 55 -12.04 -5.06 -14.98
CA ALA A 55 -12.32 -6.50 -14.92
C ALA A 55 -11.63 -7.23 -13.74
N LEU A 56 -10.89 -6.51 -12.91
CA LEU A 56 -10.19 -7.05 -11.75
C LEU A 56 -11.13 -7.16 -10.53
N SER A 57 -10.84 -8.13 -9.65
CA SER A 57 -11.44 -8.17 -8.31
C SER A 57 -10.99 -6.99 -7.46
N GLY A 58 -11.71 -6.67 -6.38
CA GLY A 58 -11.34 -5.59 -5.47
C GLY A 58 -9.91 -5.68 -4.95
N GLY A 59 -9.49 -6.87 -4.47
CA GLY A 59 -8.12 -7.09 -4.02
C GLY A 59 -7.06 -6.99 -5.12
N GLN A 60 -7.39 -7.36 -6.37
CA GLN A 60 -6.49 -7.16 -7.51
C GLN A 60 -6.34 -5.68 -7.86
N LYS A 61 -7.43 -4.91 -7.82
CA LYS A 61 -7.42 -3.45 -7.99
C LYS A 61 -6.60 -2.75 -6.92
N GLN A 62 -6.74 -3.17 -5.67
CA GLN A 62 -5.97 -2.63 -4.54
C GLN A 62 -4.46 -2.85 -4.76
N ARG A 63 -4.06 -4.07 -5.15
CA ARG A 63 -2.66 -4.36 -5.48
C ARG A 63 -2.15 -3.59 -6.70
N LEU A 64 -2.99 -3.37 -7.70
CA LEU A 64 -2.64 -2.57 -8.88
C LEU A 64 -2.41 -1.10 -8.53
N ALA A 65 -3.29 -0.49 -7.74
CA ALA A 65 -3.09 0.88 -7.26
C ALA A 65 -1.79 1.03 -6.44
N ALA A 66 -1.48 0.03 -5.61
CA ALA A 66 -0.21 -0.01 -4.90
C ALA A 66 0.99 -0.16 -5.87
N ALA A 67 0.88 -1.00 -6.92
CA ALA A 67 1.92 -1.13 -7.94
C ALA A 67 2.20 0.20 -8.64
N ALA A 68 1.17 0.90 -9.08
CA ALA A 68 1.29 2.21 -9.71
C ALA A 68 1.95 3.26 -8.79
N ALA A 69 1.59 3.26 -7.51
CA ALA A 69 2.20 4.13 -6.51
C ALA A 69 3.71 3.84 -6.31
N ILE A 70 4.08 2.56 -6.29
CA ILE A 70 5.48 2.11 -6.17
C ILE A 70 6.30 2.55 -7.37
N VAL A 71 5.81 2.25 -8.58
CA VAL A 71 6.50 2.58 -9.85
C VAL A 71 6.53 4.09 -10.07
N GLY A 72 5.55 4.82 -9.60
CA GLY A 72 5.51 6.28 -9.64
C GLY A 72 6.68 6.99 -8.93
N GLY A 73 7.48 6.27 -8.16
CA GLY A 73 8.76 6.73 -7.62
C GLY A 73 8.66 7.90 -6.64
N LYS A 74 7.55 8.03 -5.91
CA LYS A 74 7.35 9.13 -4.96
C LYS A 74 8.20 8.98 -3.70
N GLU A 75 8.62 10.12 -3.13
CA GLU A 75 9.40 10.17 -1.87
C GLU A 75 8.52 9.88 -0.65
N LEU A 76 7.28 10.34 -0.69
CA LEU A 76 6.26 10.14 0.32
C LEU A 76 5.08 9.34 -0.28
N LEU A 77 4.68 8.27 0.38
CA LEU A 77 3.52 7.48 0.03
C LEU A 77 2.54 7.42 1.20
N VAL A 78 1.27 7.63 0.91
CA VAL A 78 0.17 7.46 1.86
C VAL A 78 -0.71 6.32 1.37
N PHE A 79 -0.96 5.34 2.21
CA PHE A 79 -1.87 4.23 1.95
C PHE A 79 -3.06 4.35 2.92
N ASP A 80 -4.26 4.39 2.36
CA ASP A 80 -5.51 4.45 3.12
C ASP A 80 -6.22 3.10 3.02
N GLU A 81 -6.30 2.37 4.16
CA GLU A 81 -6.85 1.02 4.28
C GLU A 81 -6.39 0.04 3.18
N PRO A 82 -5.06 -0.11 2.97
CA PRO A 82 -4.53 -0.84 1.81
C PRO A 82 -4.78 -2.35 1.84
N THR A 83 -5.21 -2.91 2.98
CA THR A 83 -5.51 -4.34 3.15
C THR A 83 -6.98 -4.68 2.93
N SER A 84 -7.83 -3.68 2.72
CA SER A 84 -9.27 -3.89 2.53
C SER A 84 -9.54 -4.83 1.35
N GLY A 85 -10.22 -5.96 1.63
CA GLY A 85 -10.55 -6.96 0.62
C GLY A 85 -9.37 -7.82 0.13
N LEU A 86 -8.22 -7.77 0.77
CA LEU A 86 -7.10 -8.67 0.51
C LEU A 86 -7.23 -9.98 1.33
N ASP A 87 -6.86 -11.10 0.70
CA ASP A 87 -6.51 -12.31 1.41
C ASP A 87 -5.14 -12.17 2.10
N TYR A 88 -4.84 -13.11 2.99
CA TYR A 88 -3.60 -13.11 3.77
C TYR A 88 -2.33 -13.07 2.89
N ASP A 89 -2.27 -13.86 1.83
CA ASP A 89 -1.10 -13.93 0.95
C ASP A 89 -0.91 -12.61 0.20
N SER A 90 -1.98 -12.01 -0.25
CA SER A 90 -1.97 -10.69 -0.91
C SER A 90 -1.54 -9.58 0.05
N MET A 91 -2.04 -9.59 1.29
CA MET A 91 -1.62 -8.68 2.34
C MET A 91 -0.13 -8.84 2.65
N ALA A 92 0.36 -10.08 2.79
CA ALA A 92 1.77 -10.34 3.07
C ALA A 92 2.69 -9.87 1.93
N ARG A 93 2.28 -10.05 0.67
CA ARG A 93 3.01 -9.53 -0.51
C ARG A 93 3.08 -8.00 -0.48
N LEU A 94 1.96 -7.34 -0.21
CA LEU A 94 1.91 -5.88 -0.11
C LEU A 94 2.80 -5.37 1.04
N ALA A 95 2.71 -5.99 2.20
CA ALA A 95 3.55 -5.69 3.37
C ALA A 95 5.05 -5.75 3.03
N ALA A 96 5.47 -6.81 2.33
CA ALA A 96 6.86 -6.98 1.90
C ALA A 96 7.31 -5.85 0.95
N GLN A 97 6.45 -5.40 0.03
CA GLN A 97 6.79 -4.29 -0.87
C GLN A 97 6.91 -2.96 -0.12
N ILE A 98 5.98 -2.67 0.78
CA ILE A 98 5.99 -1.46 1.60
C ILE A 98 7.27 -1.40 2.45
N ARG A 99 7.66 -2.51 3.08
CA ARG A 99 8.91 -2.56 3.86
C ARG A 99 10.14 -2.28 3.00
N ARG A 100 10.24 -2.88 1.81
CA ARG A 100 11.36 -2.60 0.87
C ARG A 100 11.45 -1.12 0.49
N LEU A 101 10.31 -0.45 0.31
CA LEU A 101 10.29 0.97 0.03
C LEU A 101 10.79 1.80 1.22
N ALA A 102 10.38 1.45 2.43
CA ALA A 102 10.84 2.11 3.65
C ALA A 102 12.36 1.90 3.85
N GLU A 103 12.86 0.69 3.64
CA GLU A 103 14.29 0.35 3.67
C GLU A 103 15.08 1.11 2.58
N ALA A 104 14.46 1.43 1.45
CA ALA A 104 15.01 2.27 0.39
C ALA A 104 14.91 3.79 0.68
N GLY A 105 14.53 4.18 1.91
CA GLY A 105 14.49 5.58 2.36
C GLY A 105 13.22 6.34 1.99
N ARG A 106 12.14 5.66 1.56
CA ARG A 106 10.84 6.30 1.33
C ARG A 106 10.12 6.56 2.65
N VAL A 107 9.43 7.69 2.74
CA VAL A 107 8.53 7.98 3.86
C VAL A 107 7.16 7.39 3.54
N ILE A 108 6.64 6.55 4.44
CA ILE A 108 5.36 5.86 4.21
C ILE A 108 4.45 6.10 5.41
N PHE A 109 3.24 6.59 5.11
CA PHE A 109 2.14 6.65 6.06
C PHE A 109 1.08 5.63 5.66
N ILE A 110 0.59 4.89 6.65
CA ILE A 110 -0.48 3.92 6.49
C ILE A 110 -1.59 4.29 7.45
N VAL A 111 -2.79 4.52 6.92
CA VAL A 111 -4.01 4.63 7.71
C VAL A 111 -4.66 3.26 7.70
N THR A 112 -4.79 2.61 8.85
CA THR A 112 -5.38 1.28 8.93
C THR A 112 -5.78 0.92 10.36
N HIS A 113 -6.70 -0.02 10.49
CA HIS A 113 -7.08 -0.69 11.74
C HIS A 113 -6.63 -2.17 11.77
N ASP A 114 -5.88 -2.62 10.75
CA ASP A 114 -5.37 -3.98 10.65
C ASP A 114 -4.12 -4.15 11.52
N TYR A 115 -4.29 -4.74 12.71
CA TYR A 115 -3.23 -4.99 13.66
C TYR A 115 -2.07 -5.82 13.09
N GLU A 116 -2.39 -6.87 12.32
CA GLU A 116 -1.36 -7.74 11.76
C GLU A 116 -0.54 -7.01 10.70
N PHE A 117 -1.20 -6.20 9.88
CA PHE A 117 -0.52 -5.37 8.89
C PHE A 117 0.38 -4.33 9.53
N ILE A 118 -0.05 -3.68 10.63
CA ILE A 118 0.77 -2.76 11.43
C ILE A 118 2.03 -3.46 11.93
N CYS A 119 1.87 -4.63 12.55
CA CYS A 119 3.01 -5.40 13.08
C CYS A 119 4.02 -5.82 12.01
N ARG A 120 3.55 -6.02 10.77
CA ARG A 120 4.39 -6.45 9.64
C ARG A 120 5.10 -5.32 8.91
N THR A 121 4.52 -4.10 8.94
CA THR A 121 4.95 -3.01 8.05
C THR A 121 5.45 -1.78 8.76
N CYS A 122 4.88 -1.47 9.92
CA CYS A 122 5.11 -0.19 10.58
C CYS A 122 6.26 -0.27 11.59
N SER A 123 7.04 0.79 11.68
CA SER A 123 8.03 0.99 12.76
C SER A 123 7.46 1.85 13.89
N ARG A 124 6.37 2.58 13.65
CA ARG A 124 5.75 3.53 14.56
C ARG A 124 4.25 3.58 14.33
N ALA A 125 3.46 3.65 15.40
CA ALA A 125 2.02 3.77 15.38
C ALA A 125 1.59 5.09 16.01
N LEU A 126 0.78 5.87 15.29
CA LEU A 126 0.21 7.13 15.74
C LEU A 126 -1.30 6.95 15.92
N HIS A 127 -1.78 7.01 17.15
CA HIS A 127 -3.21 6.92 17.44
C HIS A 127 -3.84 8.31 17.44
N LEU A 128 -4.75 8.54 16.51
CA LEU A 128 -5.54 9.76 16.38
C LEU A 128 -6.96 9.52 16.88
N ASP A 129 -7.41 10.31 17.83
CA ASP A 129 -8.77 10.28 18.35
C ASP A 129 -9.29 11.69 18.64
N GLY A 130 -10.52 12.00 18.22
CA GLY A 130 -11.13 13.30 18.38
C GLY A 130 -10.30 14.45 17.80
N GLY A 131 -9.59 14.21 16.67
CA GLY A 131 -8.74 15.20 15.99
C GLY A 131 -7.42 15.50 16.72
N LYS A 132 -7.02 14.68 17.69
CA LYS A 132 -5.79 14.84 18.46
C LYS A 132 -4.94 13.57 18.43
N LEU A 133 -3.63 13.75 18.44
CA LEU A 133 -2.70 12.65 18.68
C LEU A 133 -2.78 12.24 20.16
N ARG A 134 -3.21 10.99 20.41
CA ARG A 134 -3.35 10.41 21.74
C ARG A 134 -2.13 9.62 22.16
N ASN A 135 -1.68 8.74 21.26
CA ASN A 135 -0.51 7.90 21.49
C ASN A 135 0.43 7.98 20.31
N ASP A 136 1.71 7.84 20.59
CA ASP A 136 2.81 7.81 19.65
C ASP A 136 3.78 6.73 20.11
N LEU A 137 3.68 5.54 19.52
CA LEU A 137 4.30 4.32 20.02
C LEU A 137 5.22 3.70 18.95
N PRO A 138 6.45 3.33 19.29
CA PRO A 138 7.22 2.44 18.42
C PRO A 138 6.56 1.06 18.36
N VAL A 139 6.56 0.44 17.19
CA VAL A 139 6.02 -0.92 16.99
C VAL A 139 7.12 -1.91 17.41
N THR A 140 7.16 -2.22 18.70
CA THR A 140 8.10 -3.17 19.33
C THR A 140 7.33 -4.21 20.12
N ALA A 141 7.95 -5.32 20.43
CA ALA A 141 7.33 -6.40 21.21
C ALA A 141 6.68 -5.90 22.52
N GLU A 142 7.28 -4.87 23.14
CA GLU A 142 6.81 -4.28 24.40
C GLU A 142 5.49 -3.51 24.23
N ASN A 143 5.29 -2.87 23.06
CA ASN A 143 4.14 -2.00 22.81
C ASN A 143 3.00 -2.67 22.04
N LEU A 144 3.18 -3.91 21.57
CA LEU A 144 2.16 -4.61 20.77
C LEU A 144 0.85 -4.79 21.54
N SER A 145 0.90 -5.03 22.85
CA SER A 145 -0.31 -5.18 23.67
C SER A 145 -1.11 -3.88 23.74
N GLU A 146 -0.43 -2.74 23.87
CA GLU A 146 -1.08 -1.41 23.89
C GLU A 146 -1.65 -1.06 22.53
N ILE A 147 -0.92 -1.28 21.44
CA ILE A 147 -1.40 -1.07 20.07
C ILE A 147 -2.65 -1.93 19.81
N ARG A 148 -2.64 -3.19 20.25
CA ARG A 148 -3.78 -4.11 20.12
C ARG A 148 -5.00 -3.61 20.89
N ALA A 149 -4.80 -3.11 22.11
CA ALA A 149 -5.88 -2.55 22.93
C ALA A 149 -6.50 -1.29 22.30
N ILE A 150 -5.67 -0.39 21.74
CA ILE A 150 -6.11 0.82 21.03
C ILE A 150 -7.02 0.46 19.85
N LEU A 151 -6.68 -0.60 19.10
CA LEU A 151 -7.46 -1.05 17.95
C LEU A 151 -8.71 -1.87 18.33
N GLY A 152 -8.92 -2.17 19.61
CA GLY A 152 -10.06 -2.96 20.08
C GLY A 152 -10.02 -4.43 19.61
N VAL A 153 -8.87 -4.93 19.21
CA VAL A 153 -8.69 -6.33 18.74
C VAL A 153 -8.57 -7.24 19.96
N ARG A 154 -9.52 -8.19 20.08
CA ARG A 154 -9.53 -9.23 21.14
C ARG A 154 -8.61 -10.38 20.86
#